data_118dc4f747ce775804ec8702ab24ae76
#
_entry.id   118dc4f747ce775804ec8702ab24ae76
#
_cell.length_a   1.000
_cell.length_b   1.000
_cell.length_c   1.000
_cell.angle_alpha   90.00
_cell.angle_beta   90.00
_cell.angle_gamma   90.00
#
_symmetry.space_group_name_H-M   'P 1'
#
loop_
_entity.id
_entity.type
_entity.pdbx_description
1 polymer ?
#
loop_
_entity_poly.entity_id
_entity_poly.type
_entity_poly.pdbx_seq_one_letter_code
_entity_poly.pdbx_strand_id
1 'polypeptide(L)'
;NSAGSFVYPFLAMFLAIKLGYSEYVSGLFLTIVIVAEGLGKLLGGKLADWIGRKIVIIVLSVFGAAIYIIIAFISESILIPYLIILAGFLKSGAFPAINALIIDSTNKSNRNDAFSLFYLGHNIGFAVGPLAAGFLFVNYINLIFLIDALTTLAALIPIAFFVKETLHIKTDFYPDNGTLNESEKAETGNVIKIFFRRPILYGFAFISIIFSFVYSQASFSLPLYLEDLFSTKGAKFFGTLMTVNAVIVIIMTIFLIAAMKKLNPIISIGFAGILFAAGFGVLYYSRFFYLFIISTIIWTFGEIINSVSSNVFVANYSPMTHRGRFNAIISFISGAGFAVGPVLTGIFVRYRGMKNVWPLTFYLSLFAAIMMGVLFLVEKKTLTQKNLNSGVKNGK
;
A
#
# COMPACT_ATOMS: atom_id res chain seq x y z
N ASN A 1 -4.88 11.63 8.58
CA ASN A 1 -4.87 10.40 7.74
C ASN A 1 -5.40 9.14 8.44
N SER A 2 -5.42 9.08 9.75
CA SER A 2 -6.16 8.03 10.48
C SER A 2 -7.66 8.14 10.28
N ALA A 3 -8.13 9.28 9.81
CA ALA A 3 -9.53 9.62 9.58
C ALA A 3 -10.10 9.05 8.27
N GLY A 4 -9.54 8.14 7.57
CA GLY A 4 -10.06 7.54 6.34
C GLY A 4 -10.01 6.01 6.36
N SER A 5 -9.86 5.44 7.54
CA SER A 5 -9.66 3.98 7.68
C SER A 5 -10.97 3.21 7.93
N PHE A 6 -12.12 3.88 7.99
CA PHE A 6 -13.39 3.21 8.27
C PHE A 6 -14.01 2.58 7.02
N VAL A 7 -14.05 3.30 5.91
CA VAL A 7 -14.75 2.90 4.68
C VAL A 7 -13.93 1.91 3.85
N TYR A 8 -12.67 2.25 3.55
CA TYR A 8 -11.86 1.53 2.56
C TYR A 8 -11.72 0.03 2.83
N PRO A 9 -11.41 -0.45 4.06
CA PRO A 9 -11.28 -1.88 4.33
C PRO A 9 -12.58 -2.66 4.12
N PHE A 10 -13.74 -2.02 4.31
CA PHE A 10 -15.05 -2.64 4.18
C PHE A 10 -15.70 -2.47 2.81
N LEU A 11 -15.01 -1.83 1.87
CA LEU A 11 -15.63 -1.47 0.58
C LEU A 11 -16.04 -2.70 -0.24
N ALA A 12 -15.25 -3.78 -0.22
CA ALA A 12 -15.60 -5.04 -0.88
C ALA A 12 -16.89 -5.64 -0.30
N MET A 13 -16.98 -5.73 1.02
CA MET A 13 -18.18 -6.20 1.72
C MET A 13 -19.38 -5.30 1.49
N PHE A 14 -19.18 -3.99 1.49
CA PHE A 14 -20.24 -3.02 1.23
C PHE A 14 -20.86 -3.21 -0.15
N LEU A 15 -20.03 -3.31 -1.18
CA LEU A 15 -20.50 -3.52 -2.55
C LEU A 15 -21.21 -4.86 -2.73
N ALA A 16 -20.64 -5.95 -2.17
CA ALA A 16 -21.20 -7.29 -2.34
C ALA A 16 -22.44 -7.52 -1.46
N ILE A 17 -22.40 -7.12 -0.19
CA ILE A 17 -23.41 -7.50 0.79
C ILE A 17 -24.53 -6.47 0.89
N LYS A 18 -24.17 -5.17 0.95
CA LYS A 18 -25.17 -4.10 1.13
C LYS A 18 -25.80 -3.66 -0.20
N LEU A 19 -25.01 -3.64 -1.29
CA LEU A 19 -25.53 -3.29 -2.61
C LEU A 19 -25.89 -4.51 -3.48
N GLY A 20 -25.63 -5.74 -2.99
CA GLY A 20 -26.00 -6.97 -3.68
C GLY A 20 -25.23 -7.24 -4.97
N TYR A 21 -24.05 -6.65 -5.17
CA TYR A 21 -23.24 -6.87 -6.35
C TYR A 21 -22.51 -8.20 -6.28
N SER A 22 -22.36 -8.87 -7.44
CA SER A 22 -21.49 -10.05 -7.53
C SER A 22 -20.03 -9.68 -7.19
N GLU A 23 -19.23 -10.70 -6.81
CA GLU A 23 -17.80 -10.53 -6.51
C GLU A 23 -17.04 -9.91 -7.69
N TYR A 24 -17.44 -10.28 -8.93
CA TYR A 24 -16.86 -9.69 -10.14
C TYR A 24 -17.15 -8.19 -10.25
N VAL A 25 -18.41 -7.80 -10.08
CA VAL A 25 -18.82 -6.38 -10.16
C VAL A 25 -18.19 -5.58 -9.01
N SER A 26 -18.17 -6.12 -7.80
CA SER A 26 -17.51 -5.53 -6.65
C SER A 26 -16.00 -5.36 -6.90
N GLY A 27 -15.34 -6.37 -7.47
CA GLY A 27 -13.94 -6.31 -7.86
C GLY A 27 -13.67 -5.25 -8.94
N LEU A 28 -14.56 -5.12 -9.93
CA LEU A 28 -14.46 -4.10 -10.98
C LEU A 28 -14.56 -2.68 -10.39
N PHE A 29 -15.54 -2.43 -9.52
CA PHE A 29 -15.67 -1.14 -8.85
C PHE A 29 -14.47 -0.81 -7.98
N LEU A 30 -13.95 -1.77 -7.22
CA LEU A 30 -12.73 -1.58 -6.42
C LEU A 30 -11.52 -1.25 -7.30
N THR A 31 -11.36 -1.94 -8.41
CA THR A 31 -10.30 -1.63 -9.39
C THR A 31 -10.43 -0.19 -9.91
N ILE A 32 -11.65 0.24 -10.25
CA ILE A 32 -11.91 1.62 -10.71
C ILE A 32 -11.59 2.63 -9.59
N VAL A 33 -11.96 2.34 -8.34
CA VAL A 33 -11.61 3.20 -7.18
C VAL A 33 -10.10 3.35 -7.07
N ILE A 34 -9.34 2.25 -7.11
CA ILE A 34 -7.87 2.27 -6.98
C ILE A 34 -7.22 3.07 -8.14
N VAL A 35 -7.71 2.90 -9.36
CA VAL A 35 -7.25 3.67 -10.53
C VAL A 35 -7.59 5.16 -10.36
N ALA A 36 -8.81 5.48 -9.91
CA ALA A 36 -9.23 6.85 -9.65
C ALA A 36 -8.37 7.50 -8.53
N GLU A 37 -8.05 6.75 -7.47
CA GLU A 37 -7.12 7.20 -6.42
C GLU A 37 -5.72 7.49 -6.99
N GLY A 38 -5.22 6.62 -7.88
CA GLY A 38 -3.94 6.85 -8.56
C GLY A 38 -3.93 8.15 -9.36
N LEU A 39 -4.98 8.39 -10.15
CA LEU A 39 -5.17 9.64 -10.91
C LEU A 39 -5.32 10.84 -9.98
N GLY A 40 -6.06 10.69 -8.89
CA GLY A 40 -6.21 11.71 -7.86
C GLY A 40 -4.87 12.13 -7.27
N LYS A 41 -3.99 11.18 -6.92
CA LYS A 41 -2.63 11.46 -6.43
C LYS A 41 -1.79 12.23 -7.46
N LEU A 42 -1.85 11.85 -8.74
CA LEU A 42 -1.10 12.53 -9.81
C LEU A 42 -1.56 13.98 -9.99
N LEU A 43 -2.86 14.20 -10.03
CA LEU A 43 -3.43 15.54 -10.20
C LEU A 43 -3.28 16.39 -8.93
N GLY A 44 -3.49 15.80 -7.76
CA GLY A 44 -3.33 16.47 -6.47
C GLY A 44 -1.90 16.94 -6.23
N GLY A 45 -0.90 16.15 -6.64
CA GLY A 45 0.50 16.58 -6.59
C GLY A 45 0.77 17.82 -7.45
N LYS A 46 0.29 17.84 -8.71
CA LYS A 46 0.41 19.01 -9.59
C LYS A 46 -0.33 20.23 -9.04
N LEU A 47 -1.53 20.04 -8.51
CA LEU A 47 -2.30 21.12 -7.90
C LEU A 47 -1.58 21.68 -6.67
N ALA A 48 -1.00 20.83 -5.81
CA ALA A 48 -0.24 21.26 -4.65
C ALA A 48 0.99 22.10 -5.03
N ASP A 49 1.65 21.79 -6.15
CA ASP A 49 2.76 22.59 -6.66
C ASP A 49 2.32 23.92 -7.30
N TRP A 50 1.07 24.01 -7.74
CA TRP A 50 0.54 25.21 -8.42
C TRP A 50 -0.16 26.17 -7.46
N ILE A 51 -1.09 25.68 -6.62
CA ILE A 51 -1.96 26.52 -5.78
C ILE A 51 -1.62 26.47 -4.28
N GLY A 52 -0.73 25.56 -3.86
CA GLY A 52 -0.29 25.42 -2.48
C GLY A 52 -0.69 24.11 -1.81
N ARG A 53 0.17 23.68 -0.88
CA ARG A 53 0.01 22.39 -0.18
C ARG A 53 -1.20 22.41 0.74
N LYS A 54 -1.30 23.42 1.59
CA LYS A 54 -2.38 23.56 2.57
C LYS A 54 -3.76 23.67 1.91
N ILE A 55 -3.87 24.49 0.85
CA ILE A 55 -5.14 24.70 0.13
C ILE A 55 -5.61 23.38 -0.47
N VAL A 56 -4.73 22.64 -1.16
CA VAL A 56 -5.08 21.35 -1.80
C VAL A 56 -5.51 20.33 -0.76
N ILE A 57 -4.81 20.22 0.39
CA ILE A 57 -5.19 19.32 1.48
C ILE A 57 -6.61 19.64 1.96
N ILE A 58 -6.90 20.90 2.25
CA ILE A 58 -8.19 21.29 2.79
C ILE A 58 -9.29 21.08 1.76
N VAL A 59 -9.16 21.62 0.55
CA VAL A 59 -10.21 21.60 -0.47
C VAL A 59 -10.58 20.17 -0.86
N LEU A 60 -9.57 19.35 -1.23
CA LEU A 60 -9.85 18.00 -1.68
C LEU A 60 -10.40 17.11 -0.56
N SER A 61 -9.94 17.28 0.68
CA SER A 61 -10.43 16.52 1.82
C SER A 61 -11.86 16.95 2.23
N VAL A 62 -12.18 18.25 2.18
CA VAL A 62 -13.53 18.76 2.48
C VAL A 62 -14.53 18.22 1.45
N PHE A 63 -14.23 18.32 0.15
CA PHE A 63 -15.14 17.79 -0.88
C PHE A 63 -15.28 16.26 -0.78
N GLY A 64 -14.19 15.52 -0.51
CA GLY A 64 -14.27 14.08 -0.30
C GLY A 64 -15.09 13.70 0.93
N ALA A 65 -14.96 14.44 2.04
CA ALA A 65 -15.79 14.26 3.24
C ALA A 65 -17.27 14.61 2.98
N ALA A 66 -17.54 15.69 2.24
CA ALA A 66 -18.91 16.07 1.88
C ALA A 66 -19.61 14.95 1.08
N ILE A 67 -18.91 14.30 0.15
CA ILE A 67 -19.45 13.14 -0.58
C ILE A 67 -19.79 11.99 0.38
N TYR A 68 -18.93 11.68 1.35
CA TYR A 68 -19.24 10.64 2.34
C TYR A 68 -20.42 11.01 3.24
N ILE A 69 -20.60 12.28 3.58
CA ILE A 69 -21.81 12.75 4.28
C ILE A 69 -23.04 12.50 3.39
N ILE A 70 -22.97 12.84 2.10
CA ILE A 70 -24.09 12.58 1.17
C ILE A 70 -24.40 11.08 1.13
N ILE A 71 -23.39 10.20 1.00
CA ILE A 71 -23.57 8.73 0.99
C ILE A 71 -24.25 8.26 2.29
N ALA A 72 -23.90 8.84 3.45
CA ALA A 72 -24.47 8.46 4.73
C ALA A 72 -26.00 8.71 4.82
N PHE A 73 -26.53 9.63 4.03
CA PHE A 73 -27.96 9.97 4.01
C PHE A 73 -28.71 9.40 2.80
N ILE A 74 -28.01 8.82 1.82
CA ILE A 74 -28.62 8.15 0.67
C ILE A 74 -28.74 6.66 0.97
N SER A 75 -29.96 6.12 1.00
CA SER A 75 -30.23 4.69 1.14
C SER A 75 -30.38 4.05 -0.24
N GLU A 76 -29.69 2.92 -0.49
CA GLU A 76 -29.89 2.03 -1.63
C GLU A 76 -29.87 2.69 -3.02
N SER A 77 -29.03 3.71 -3.22
CA SER A 77 -28.93 4.42 -4.50
C SER A 77 -27.86 3.79 -5.40
N ILE A 78 -28.17 3.64 -6.69
CA ILE A 78 -27.22 3.27 -7.75
C ILE A 78 -26.05 4.27 -7.88
N LEU A 79 -26.21 5.49 -7.34
CA LEU A 79 -25.17 6.52 -7.37
C LEU A 79 -24.03 6.26 -6.37
N ILE A 80 -24.25 5.46 -5.32
CA ILE A 80 -23.28 5.27 -4.24
C ILE A 80 -21.90 4.80 -4.75
N PRO A 81 -21.77 3.76 -5.61
CA PRO A 81 -20.46 3.35 -6.12
C PRO A 81 -19.72 4.45 -6.88
N TYR A 82 -20.44 5.26 -7.67
CA TYR A 82 -19.84 6.38 -8.41
C TYR A 82 -19.39 7.51 -7.48
N LEU A 83 -20.15 7.79 -6.44
CA LEU A 83 -19.78 8.74 -5.39
C LEU A 83 -18.55 8.28 -4.62
N ILE A 84 -18.41 6.97 -4.35
CA ILE A 84 -17.23 6.39 -3.71
C ILE A 84 -16.00 6.56 -4.61
N ILE A 85 -16.11 6.33 -5.92
CA ILE A 85 -15.04 6.56 -6.89
C ILE A 85 -14.58 8.03 -6.84
N LEU A 86 -15.54 8.96 -6.86
CA LEU A 86 -15.24 10.40 -6.81
C LEU A 86 -14.62 10.81 -5.46
N ALA A 87 -15.13 10.29 -4.35
CA ALA A 87 -14.56 10.55 -3.03
C ALA A 87 -13.13 10.00 -2.91
N GLY A 88 -12.87 8.79 -3.40
CA GLY A 88 -11.53 8.19 -3.46
C GLY A 88 -10.56 9.02 -4.28
N PHE A 89 -10.96 9.48 -5.46
CA PHE A 89 -10.18 10.39 -6.31
C PHE A 89 -9.80 11.68 -5.57
N LEU A 90 -10.76 12.35 -4.94
CA LEU A 90 -10.54 13.61 -4.23
C LEU A 90 -9.65 13.40 -2.98
N LYS A 91 -10.01 12.48 -2.11
CA LYS A 91 -9.27 12.22 -0.85
C LYS A 91 -7.83 11.80 -1.11
N SER A 92 -7.59 10.95 -2.11
CA SER A 92 -6.24 10.50 -2.46
C SER A 92 -5.36 11.63 -3.01
N GLY A 93 -5.94 12.63 -3.67
CA GLY A 93 -5.24 13.81 -4.16
C GLY A 93 -4.61 14.67 -3.07
N ALA A 94 -5.10 14.61 -1.85
CA ALA A 94 -4.50 15.31 -0.72
C ALA A 94 -3.17 14.67 -0.25
N PHE A 95 -2.93 13.38 -0.54
CA PHE A 95 -1.79 12.64 0.01
C PHE A 95 -0.41 13.16 -0.45
N PRO A 96 -0.17 13.46 -1.74
CA PRO A 96 1.09 14.08 -2.17
C PRO A 96 1.33 15.44 -1.54
N ALA A 97 0.26 16.24 -1.39
CA ALA A 97 0.35 17.55 -0.74
C ALA A 97 0.73 17.44 0.75
N ILE A 98 0.22 16.43 1.47
CA ILE A 98 0.61 16.14 2.86
C ILE A 98 2.09 15.77 2.94
N ASN A 99 2.57 14.88 2.07
CA ASN A 99 3.99 14.51 2.05
C ASN A 99 4.90 15.70 1.75
N ALA A 100 4.53 16.53 0.77
CA ALA A 100 5.25 17.75 0.45
C ALA A 100 5.27 18.72 1.64
N LEU A 101 4.12 18.92 2.30
CA LEU A 101 4.01 19.78 3.49
C LEU A 101 4.93 19.30 4.63
N ILE A 102 5.01 17.99 4.88
CA ILE A 102 5.93 17.42 5.88
C ILE A 102 7.39 17.72 5.49
N ILE A 103 7.75 17.52 4.22
CA ILE A 103 9.10 17.79 3.72
C ILE A 103 9.45 19.27 3.87
N ASP A 104 8.55 20.17 3.46
CA ASP A 104 8.74 21.61 3.47
C ASP A 104 8.81 22.17 4.92
N SER A 105 8.12 21.52 5.87
CA SER A 105 8.05 21.93 7.27
C SER A 105 9.15 21.33 8.15
N THR A 106 10.05 20.49 7.59
CA THR A 106 11.09 19.77 8.34
C THR A 106 12.47 19.99 7.74
N ASN A 107 13.50 19.90 8.58
CA ASN A 107 14.89 19.86 8.17
C ASN A 107 15.44 18.41 8.18
N LYS A 108 16.67 18.19 7.70
CA LYS A 108 17.29 16.87 7.62
C LYS A 108 17.34 16.12 8.97
N SER A 109 17.50 16.83 10.09
CA SER A 109 17.66 16.21 11.41
C SER A 109 16.34 15.68 11.99
N ASN A 110 15.18 16.31 11.70
CA ASN A 110 13.88 15.95 12.28
C ASN A 110 12.88 15.37 11.27
N ARG A 111 13.24 15.28 9.98
CA ARG A 111 12.35 14.76 8.92
C ARG A 111 11.96 13.31 9.16
N ASN A 112 12.91 12.48 9.58
CA ASN A 112 12.63 11.07 9.87
C ASN A 112 11.64 10.92 11.03
N ASP A 113 11.76 11.75 12.05
CA ASP A 113 10.83 11.74 13.20
C ASP A 113 9.43 12.15 12.78
N ALA A 114 9.31 13.19 11.93
CA ALA A 114 8.03 13.64 11.40
C ALA A 114 7.34 12.56 10.55
N PHE A 115 8.06 11.88 9.66
CA PHE A 115 7.50 10.76 8.89
C PHE A 115 7.18 9.56 9.76
N SER A 116 7.96 9.29 10.82
CA SER A 116 7.68 8.23 11.79
C SER A 116 6.40 8.50 12.56
N LEU A 117 6.18 9.73 13.02
CA LEU A 117 4.94 10.17 13.67
C LEU A 117 3.74 10.07 12.71
N PHE A 118 3.93 10.48 11.45
CA PHE A 118 2.90 10.35 10.42
C PHE A 118 2.52 8.88 10.19
N TYR A 119 3.51 7.99 10.07
CA TYR A 119 3.32 6.55 9.92
C TYR A 119 2.64 5.93 11.14
N LEU A 120 3.06 6.30 12.36
CA LEU A 120 2.43 5.85 13.60
C LEU A 120 0.96 6.26 13.67
N GLY A 121 0.65 7.53 13.38
CA GLY A 121 -0.73 8.02 13.32
C GLY A 121 -1.59 7.29 12.30
N HIS A 122 -1.02 6.94 11.14
CA HIS A 122 -1.71 6.15 10.12
C HIS A 122 -2.05 4.75 10.65
N ASN A 123 -1.10 4.05 11.26
CA ASN A 123 -1.30 2.71 11.82
C ASN A 123 -2.28 2.70 13.00
N ILE A 124 -2.26 3.71 13.87
CA ILE A 124 -3.27 3.85 14.94
C ILE A 124 -4.68 3.96 14.33
N GLY A 125 -4.83 4.76 13.27
CA GLY A 125 -6.11 4.85 12.55
C GLY A 125 -6.54 3.53 11.95
N PHE A 126 -5.62 2.78 11.36
CA PHE A 126 -5.89 1.44 10.83
C PHE A 126 -6.15 0.39 11.93
N ALA A 127 -5.69 0.60 13.15
CA ALA A 127 -6.03 -0.26 14.28
C ALA A 127 -7.46 -0.01 14.78
N VAL A 128 -7.87 1.25 14.86
CA VAL A 128 -9.18 1.64 15.45
C VAL A 128 -10.30 1.67 14.42
N GLY A 129 -10.02 2.20 13.22
CA GLY A 129 -11.04 2.40 12.19
C GLY A 129 -11.77 1.12 11.77
N PRO A 130 -11.07 0.08 11.29
CA PRO A 130 -11.72 -1.16 10.89
C PRO A 130 -12.39 -1.90 12.04
N LEU A 131 -11.84 -1.82 13.26
CA LEU A 131 -12.49 -2.40 14.44
C LEU A 131 -13.87 -1.79 14.67
N ALA A 132 -13.94 -0.46 14.76
CA ALA A 132 -15.20 0.26 14.93
C ALA A 132 -16.15 0.02 13.74
N ALA A 133 -15.66 0.08 12.51
CA ALA A 133 -16.45 -0.20 11.32
C ALA A 133 -17.03 -1.63 11.32
N GLY A 134 -16.26 -2.63 11.78
CA GLY A 134 -16.74 -4.01 11.89
C GLY A 134 -17.94 -4.19 12.82
N PHE A 135 -18.01 -3.41 13.91
CA PHE A 135 -19.18 -3.40 14.79
C PHE A 135 -20.39 -2.66 14.19
N LEU A 136 -20.12 -1.62 13.39
CA LEU A 136 -21.18 -0.78 12.79
C LEU A 136 -21.74 -1.37 11.50
N PHE A 137 -20.99 -2.23 10.81
CA PHE A 137 -21.25 -2.68 9.44
C PHE A 137 -22.64 -3.29 9.25
N VAL A 138 -23.09 -4.13 10.21
CA VAL A 138 -24.35 -4.87 10.06
C VAL A 138 -25.56 -3.95 10.15
N ASN A 139 -25.63 -3.11 11.20
CA ASN A 139 -26.83 -2.36 11.53
C ASN A 139 -26.71 -0.84 11.27
N TYR A 140 -25.51 -0.30 11.20
CA TYR A 140 -25.25 1.15 11.18
C TYR A 140 -24.25 1.54 10.09
N ILE A 141 -24.39 0.96 8.90
CA ILE A 141 -23.45 1.19 7.77
C ILE A 141 -23.30 2.69 7.45
N ASN A 142 -24.36 3.45 7.55
CA ASN A 142 -24.35 4.90 7.30
C ASN A 142 -23.42 5.65 8.26
N LEU A 143 -23.30 5.17 9.51
CA LEU A 143 -22.37 5.76 10.47
C LEU A 143 -20.92 5.57 10.09
N ILE A 144 -20.55 4.53 9.35
CA ILE A 144 -19.18 4.31 8.87
C ILE A 144 -18.78 5.49 7.97
N PHE A 145 -19.62 5.87 7.01
CA PHE A 145 -19.35 7.01 6.13
C PHE A 145 -19.35 8.34 6.88
N LEU A 146 -20.32 8.52 7.80
CA LEU A 146 -20.45 9.75 8.58
C LEU A 146 -19.24 9.94 9.52
N ILE A 147 -18.81 8.90 10.24
CA ILE A 147 -17.66 8.96 11.14
C ILE A 147 -16.38 9.22 10.36
N ASP A 148 -16.17 8.56 9.21
CA ASP A 148 -15.04 8.82 8.31
C ASP A 148 -14.99 10.28 7.86
N ALA A 149 -16.13 10.84 7.46
CA ALA A 149 -16.24 12.23 7.08
C ALA A 149 -15.96 13.19 8.25
N LEU A 150 -16.60 12.98 9.40
CA LEU A 150 -16.45 13.85 10.56
C LEU A 150 -15.03 13.83 11.13
N THR A 151 -14.40 12.65 11.19
CA THR A 151 -13.00 12.53 11.63
C THR A 151 -12.04 13.16 10.62
N THR A 152 -12.34 13.09 9.32
CA THR A 152 -11.57 13.81 8.28
C THR A 152 -11.70 15.32 8.49
N LEU A 153 -12.90 15.85 8.66
CA LEU A 153 -13.13 17.29 8.90
C LEU A 153 -12.47 17.76 10.20
N ALA A 154 -12.59 16.98 11.28
CA ALA A 154 -11.93 17.28 12.55
C ALA A 154 -10.40 17.35 12.41
N ALA A 155 -9.80 16.45 11.63
CA ALA A 155 -8.36 16.46 11.35
C ALA A 155 -7.90 17.67 10.53
N LEU A 156 -8.78 18.30 9.76
CA LEU A 156 -8.47 19.52 9.02
C LEU A 156 -8.42 20.78 9.90
N ILE A 157 -9.08 20.78 11.07
CA ILE A 157 -9.12 21.93 11.98
C ILE A 157 -7.69 22.38 12.36
N PRO A 158 -6.84 21.52 12.95
CA PRO A 158 -5.47 21.94 13.27
C PRO A 158 -4.66 22.34 12.02
N ILE A 159 -4.89 21.70 10.86
CA ILE A 159 -4.20 22.09 9.63
C ILE A 159 -4.62 23.50 9.20
N ALA A 160 -5.91 23.82 9.27
CA ALA A 160 -6.43 25.12 8.88
C ALA A 160 -5.89 26.27 9.77
N PHE A 161 -5.80 26.05 11.08
CA PHE A 161 -5.44 27.11 12.03
C PHE A 161 -3.95 27.19 12.33
N PHE A 162 -3.24 26.07 12.43
CA PHE A 162 -1.85 26.03 12.91
C PHE A 162 -0.81 25.81 11.83
N VAL A 163 -1.18 25.25 10.66
CA VAL A 163 -0.23 24.99 9.59
C VAL A 163 -0.19 26.16 8.62
N LYS A 164 1.01 26.67 8.33
CA LYS A 164 1.23 27.72 7.32
C LYS A 164 1.36 27.09 5.92
N GLU A 165 1.00 27.87 4.88
CA GLU A 165 1.28 27.46 3.50
C GLU A 165 2.79 27.44 3.25
N THR A 166 3.28 26.44 2.51
CA THR A 166 4.72 26.20 2.30
C THR A 166 5.15 26.29 0.83
N LEU A 167 4.25 26.66 -0.08
CA LEU A 167 4.49 26.66 -1.55
C LEU A 167 5.80 27.35 -1.98
N HIS A 168 6.26 28.39 -1.25
CA HIS A 168 7.40 29.20 -1.62
C HIS A 168 8.66 28.92 -0.77
N ILE A 169 8.65 27.92 0.10
CA ILE A 169 9.82 27.56 0.91
C ILE A 169 10.77 26.75 0.00
N LYS A 170 11.88 27.41 -0.41
CA LYS A 170 12.98 26.71 -1.11
C LYS A 170 13.70 25.82 -0.12
N THR A 171 13.59 24.51 -0.29
CA THR A 171 14.45 23.55 0.43
C THR A 171 15.76 23.40 -0.34
N ASP A 172 16.87 23.84 0.25
CA ASP A 172 18.21 23.60 -0.30
C ASP A 172 18.49 22.09 -0.27
N PHE A 173 18.54 21.50 -1.46
CA PHE A 173 18.86 20.09 -1.64
C PHE A 173 20.38 19.93 -1.67
N TYR A 174 21.00 19.62 -0.52
CA TYR A 174 22.41 19.24 -0.48
C TYR A 174 22.56 17.74 -0.70
N PRO A 175 23.38 17.30 -1.68
CA PRO A 175 23.68 15.88 -1.86
C PRO A 175 24.50 15.38 -0.65
N ASP A 176 24.11 14.23 -0.13
CA ASP A 176 24.84 13.53 0.93
C ASP A 176 26.08 12.84 0.32
N ASN A 177 27.27 13.18 0.84
CA ASN A 177 28.56 12.66 0.35
C ASN A 177 28.95 11.30 1.00
N GLY A 178 27.97 10.44 1.28
CA GLY A 178 28.24 9.08 1.75
C GLY A 178 28.95 8.19 0.71
N THR A 179 29.62 7.13 1.18
CA THR A 179 30.23 6.10 0.29
C THR A 179 29.15 5.42 -0.56
N LEU A 180 29.18 5.65 -1.86
CA LEU A 180 28.19 5.19 -2.81
C LEU A 180 28.57 3.83 -3.40
N ASN A 181 27.63 2.92 -3.51
CA ASN A 181 27.78 1.71 -4.34
C ASN A 181 27.84 2.12 -5.83
N GLU A 182 28.46 1.29 -6.67
CA GLU A 182 28.55 1.57 -8.12
C GLU A 182 27.17 1.73 -8.80
N SER A 183 26.16 1.00 -8.32
CA SER A 183 24.78 1.09 -8.80
C SER A 183 24.09 2.41 -8.44
N GLU A 184 24.63 3.15 -7.47
CA GLU A 184 24.11 4.43 -6.99
C GLU A 184 24.74 5.64 -7.70
N LYS A 185 25.84 5.41 -8.48
CA LYS A 185 26.50 6.51 -9.22
C LYS A 185 25.52 7.28 -10.09
N ALA A 186 25.70 8.59 -10.12
CA ALA A 186 24.86 9.49 -10.90
C ALA A 186 24.90 9.13 -12.39
N GLU A 187 23.74 8.95 -12.99
CA GLU A 187 23.59 8.78 -14.44
C GLU A 187 22.79 9.95 -15.01
N THR A 188 23.15 10.39 -16.22
CA THR A 188 22.42 11.42 -16.99
C THR A 188 21.70 10.74 -18.15
N GLY A 189 20.42 11.06 -18.39
CA GLY A 189 19.68 10.53 -19.54
C GLY A 189 18.22 10.23 -19.28
N ASN A 190 17.58 9.57 -20.25
CA ASN A 190 16.17 9.18 -20.16
C ASN A 190 15.99 8.06 -19.14
N VAL A 191 15.21 8.35 -18.10
CA VAL A 191 14.96 7.46 -16.94
C VAL A 191 14.43 6.10 -17.37
N ILE A 192 13.52 6.04 -18.35
CA ILE A 192 12.94 4.80 -18.86
C ILE A 192 14.02 3.93 -19.51
N LYS A 193 14.93 4.54 -20.32
CA LYS A 193 16.03 3.82 -20.95
C LYS A 193 17.02 3.28 -19.90
N ILE A 194 17.31 4.07 -18.87
CA ILE A 194 18.18 3.65 -17.75
C ILE A 194 17.52 2.50 -16.96
N PHE A 195 16.21 2.57 -16.72
CA PHE A 195 15.47 1.52 -16.02
C PHE A 195 15.58 0.16 -16.73
N PHE A 196 15.31 0.12 -18.05
CA PHE A 196 15.38 -1.13 -18.83
C PHE A 196 16.81 -1.64 -19.07
N ARG A 197 17.83 -0.84 -18.84
CA ARG A 197 19.23 -1.30 -18.82
C ARG A 197 19.64 -2.02 -17.55
N ARG A 198 18.79 -2.02 -16.51
CA ARG A 198 19.06 -2.61 -15.19
C ARG A 198 18.14 -3.81 -14.94
N PRO A 199 18.56 -5.03 -15.38
CA PRO A 199 17.73 -6.24 -15.33
C PRO A 199 17.22 -6.57 -13.92
N ILE A 200 18.01 -6.29 -12.90
CA ILE A 200 17.61 -6.51 -11.50
C ILE A 200 16.44 -5.64 -11.09
N LEU A 201 16.39 -4.36 -11.52
CA LEU A 201 15.29 -3.44 -11.18
C LEU A 201 13.98 -3.79 -11.87
N TYR A 202 13.99 -4.03 -13.17
CA TYR A 202 12.75 -4.39 -13.86
C TYR A 202 12.30 -5.81 -13.48
N GLY A 203 13.23 -6.75 -13.24
CA GLY A 203 12.90 -8.07 -12.72
C GLY A 203 12.19 -7.99 -11.36
N PHE A 204 12.72 -7.19 -10.45
CA PHE A 204 12.06 -6.90 -9.16
C PHE A 204 10.68 -6.26 -9.35
N ALA A 205 10.54 -5.26 -10.24
CA ALA A 205 9.28 -4.59 -10.47
C ALA A 205 8.19 -5.57 -10.96
N PHE A 206 8.52 -6.48 -11.87
CA PHE A 206 7.58 -7.51 -12.34
C PHE A 206 7.20 -8.52 -11.23
N ILE A 207 8.16 -8.97 -10.43
CA ILE A 207 7.86 -9.87 -9.29
C ILE A 207 6.97 -9.15 -8.27
N SER A 208 7.18 -7.85 -8.05
CA SER A 208 6.38 -7.04 -7.14
C SER A 208 4.90 -6.91 -7.56
N ILE A 209 4.58 -7.07 -8.85
CA ILE A 209 3.18 -7.16 -9.31
C ILE A 209 2.47 -8.34 -8.63
N ILE A 210 3.14 -9.49 -8.56
CA ILE A 210 2.58 -10.71 -7.97
C ILE A 210 2.39 -10.53 -6.46
N PHE A 211 3.37 -9.98 -5.74
CA PHE A 211 3.23 -9.69 -4.32
C PHE A 211 2.08 -8.71 -4.03
N SER A 212 1.93 -7.68 -4.86
CA SER A 212 0.85 -6.70 -4.72
C SER A 212 -0.52 -7.30 -5.05
N PHE A 213 -0.61 -8.19 -6.05
CA PHE A 213 -1.81 -8.96 -6.34
C PHE A 213 -2.21 -9.84 -5.14
N VAL A 214 -1.25 -10.58 -4.57
CA VAL A 214 -1.50 -11.43 -3.40
C VAL A 214 -1.97 -10.59 -2.22
N TYR A 215 -1.29 -9.48 -1.94
CA TYR A 215 -1.62 -8.60 -0.82
C TYR A 215 -3.00 -7.94 -0.97
N SER A 216 -3.45 -7.67 -2.21
CA SER A 216 -4.80 -7.13 -2.44
C SER A 216 -5.91 -8.05 -1.94
N GLN A 217 -5.64 -9.36 -1.77
CA GLN A 217 -6.62 -10.32 -1.26
C GLN A 217 -6.94 -10.11 0.22
N ALA A 218 -6.06 -9.49 0.97
CA ALA A 218 -6.35 -9.07 2.34
C ALA A 218 -7.50 -8.05 2.43
N SER A 219 -7.67 -7.21 1.40
CA SER A 219 -8.73 -6.18 1.34
C SER A 219 -9.94 -6.59 0.50
N PHE A 220 -9.79 -7.57 -0.40
CA PHE A 220 -10.88 -8.00 -1.28
C PHE A 220 -11.45 -9.36 -0.86
N SER A 221 -10.65 -10.42 -0.90
CA SER A 221 -11.15 -11.78 -0.70
C SER A 221 -11.36 -12.13 0.77
N LEU A 222 -10.49 -11.64 1.67
CA LEU A 222 -10.56 -11.97 3.09
C LEU A 222 -11.87 -11.51 3.75
N PRO A 223 -12.33 -10.26 3.59
CA PRO A 223 -13.60 -9.84 4.15
C PRO A 223 -14.80 -10.62 3.58
N LEU A 224 -14.83 -10.89 2.28
CA LEU A 224 -15.90 -11.65 1.64
C LEU A 224 -15.91 -13.12 2.10
N TYR A 225 -14.74 -13.74 2.25
CA TYR A 225 -14.62 -15.10 2.76
C TYR A 225 -15.03 -15.24 4.23
N LEU A 226 -14.75 -14.23 5.05
CA LEU A 226 -15.21 -14.21 6.44
C LEU A 226 -16.74 -14.09 6.54
N GLU A 227 -17.35 -13.32 5.64
CA GLU A 227 -18.82 -13.23 5.60
C GLU A 227 -19.44 -14.54 5.12
N ASP A 228 -18.87 -15.17 4.10
CA ASP A 228 -19.31 -16.48 3.61
C ASP A 228 -19.28 -17.56 4.71
N LEU A 229 -18.23 -17.55 5.56
CA LEU A 229 -18.07 -18.54 6.61
C LEU A 229 -18.82 -18.21 7.92
N PHE A 230 -18.91 -16.94 8.29
CA PHE A 230 -19.36 -16.51 9.61
C PHE A 230 -20.59 -15.60 9.57
N SER A 231 -21.14 -15.36 8.39
CA SER A 231 -22.34 -14.53 8.15
C SER A 231 -22.24 -13.18 8.88
N THR A 232 -23.21 -12.77 9.64
CA THR A 232 -23.27 -11.48 10.35
C THR A 232 -22.07 -11.17 11.27
N LYS A 233 -21.27 -12.18 11.64
CA LYS A 233 -20.03 -12.00 12.42
C LYS A 233 -18.82 -11.68 11.52
N GLY A 234 -18.90 -11.92 10.22
CA GLY A 234 -17.79 -11.76 9.27
C GLY A 234 -17.19 -10.37 9.31
N ALA A 235 -18.01 -9.34 9.28
CA ALA A 235 -17.57 -7.95 9.35
C ALA A 235 -16.81 -7.62 10.66
N LYS A 236 -17.33 -8.07 11.80
CA LYS A 236 -16.66 -7.91 13.11
C LYS A 236 -15.33 -8.63 13.15
N PHE A 237 -15.28 -9.86 12.64
CA PHE A 237 -14.05 -10.64 12.58
C PHE A 237 -13.02 -9.98 11.66
N PHE A 238 -13.42 -9.48 10.49
CA PHE A 238 -12.54 -8.74 9.61
C PHE A 238 -11.95 -7.49 10.28
N GLY A 239 -12.78 -6.66 10.93
CA GLY A 239 -12.31 -5.51 11.69
C GLY A 239 -11.29 -5.90 12.77
N THR A 240 -11.53 -7.01 13.49
CA THR A 240 -10.59 -7.54 14.50
C THR A 240 -9.26 -7.95 13.85
N LEU A 241 -9.28 -8.64 12.70
CA LEU A 241 -8.05 -9.03 11.98
C LEU A 241 -7.24 -7.81 11.53
N MET A 242 -7.89 -6.76 11.02
CA MET A 242 -7.21 -5.52 10.63
C MET A 242 -6.58 -4.81 11.83
N THR A 243 -7.22 -4.87 12.99
CA THR A 243 -6.63 -4.38 14.25
C THR A 243 -5.41 -5.20 14.65
N VAL A 244 -5.50 -6.54 14.59
CA VAL A 244 -4.36 -7.44 14.87
C VAL A 244 -3.20 -7.11 13.92
N ASN A 245 -3.45 -6.96 12.62
CA ASN A 245 -2.45 -6.53 11.64
C ASN A 245 -1.78 -5.22 12.07
N ALA A 246 -2.56 -4.16 12.30
CA ALA A 246 -2.02 -2.85 12.65
C ALA A 246 -1.20 -2.86 13.95
N VAL A 247 -1.66 -3.58 14.98
CA VAL A 247 -0.92 -3.72 16.25
C VAL A 247 0.41 -4.44 16.03
N ILE A 248 0.42 -5.50 15.22
CA ILE A 248 1.66 -6.23 14.89
C ILE A 248 2.60 -5.33 14.09
N VAL A 249 2.10 -4.57 13.12
CA VAL A 249 2.91 -3.61 12.36
C VAL A 249 3.57 -2.61 13.31
N ILE A 250 2.81 -2.00 14.23
CA ILE A 250 3.35 -1.03 15.18
C ILE A 250 4.45 -1.63 16.06
N ILE A 251 4.21 -2.82 16.62
CA ILE A 251 5.11 -3.43 17.59
C ILE A 251 6.33 -4.07 16.88
N MET A 252 6.11 -4.82 15.80
CA MET A 252 7.14 -5.69 15.23
C MET A 252 8.01 -5.01 14.18
N THR A 253 7.61 -3.86 13.62
CA THR A 253 8.39 -3.20 12.56
C THR A 253 9.82 -2.91 13.02
N ILE A 254 10.03 -2.37 14.22
CA ILE A 254 11.36 -2.02 14.73
C ILE A 254 12.24 -3.28 14.87
N PHE A 255 11.67 -4.37 15.43
CA PHE A 255 12.40 -5.63 15.64
C PHE A 255 12.78 -6.28 14.30
N LEU A 256 11.85 -6.29 13.34
CA LEU A 256 12.08 -6.88 12.02
C LEU A 256 13.09 -6.07 11.20
N ILE A 257 13.05 -4.73 11.26
CA ILE A 257 14.09 -3.90 10.64
C ILE A 257 15.47 -4.25 11.21
N ALA A 258 15.59 -4.36 12.53
CA ALA A 258 16.85 -4.72 13.16
C ALA A 258 17.36 -6.12 12.75
N ALA A 259 16.45 -7.10 12.69
CA ALA A 259 16.78 -8.46 12.27
C ALA A 259 17.20 -8.55 10.79
N MET A 260 16.54 -7.77 9.91
CA MET A 260 16.78 -7.81 8.46
C MET A 260 17.97 -6.93 8.01
N LYS A 261 18.47 -6.03 8.86
CA LYS A 261 19.50 -5.03 8.51
C LYS A 261 20.77 -5.63 7.89
N LYS A 262 21.13 -6.87 8.26
CA LYS A 262 22.34 -7.58 7.78
C LYS A 262 22.06 -8.46 6.55
N LEU A 263 20.81 -8.67 6.17
CA LEU A 263 20.45 -9.56 5.06
C LEU A 263 20.40 -8.79 3.74
N ASN A 264 20.71 -9.51 2.64
CA ASN A 264 20.48 -8.96 1.31
C ASN A 264 18.96 -8.69 1.12
N PRO A 265 18.55 -7.49 0.66
CA PRO A 265 17.15 -7.15 0.48
C PRO A 265 16.38 -8.13 -0.41
N ILE A 266 17.02 -8.69 -1.44
CA ILE A 266 16.38 -9.67 -2.35
C ILE A 266 16.02 -10.94 -1.59
N ILE A 267 16.91 -11.45 -0.73
CA ILE A 267 16.65 -12.63 0.11
C ILE A 267 15.52 -12.35 1.09
N SER A 268 15.54 -11.18 1.73
CA SER A 268 14.49 -10.76 2.67
C SER A 268 13.11 -10.71 2.01
N ILE A 269 13.02 -10.17 0.79
CA ILE A 269 11.76 -10.14 0.02
C ILE A 269 11.32 -11.55 -0.38
N GLY A 270 12.26 -12.43 -0.76
CA GLY A 270 11.97 -13.85 -1.01
C GLY A 270 11.38 -14.54 0.22
N PHE A 271 11.96 -14.29 1.41
CA PHE A 271 11.42 -14.80 2.67
C PHE A 271 10.02 -14.24 2.99
N ALA A 272 9.77 -12.96 2.73
CA ALA A 272 8.42 -12.38 2.82
C ALA A 272 7.41 -13.11 1.94
N GLY A 273 7.81 -13.54 0.75
CA GLY A 273 6.97 -14.35 -0.13
C GLY A 273 6.60 -15.71 0.46
N ILE A 274 7.53 -16.36 1.19
CA ILE A 274 7.24 -17.61 1.91
C ILE A 274 6.23 -17.35 3.04
N LEU A 275 6.37 -16.25 3.76
CA LEU A 275 5.42 -15.87 4.80
C LEU A 275 4.03 -15.56 4.23
N PHE A 276 3.94 -14.88 3.08
CA PHE A 276 2.67 -14.69 2.38
C PHE A 276 2.06 -16.02 1.94
N ALA A 277 2.87 -16.93 1.39
CA ALA A 277 2.40 -18.26 1.01
C ALA A 277 1.82 -19.00 2.24
N ALA A 278 2.57 -19.09 3.33
CA ALA A 278 2.11 -19.74 4.55
C ALA A 278 0.87 -19.06 5.15
N GLY A 279 0.91 -17.72 5.28
CA GLY A 279 -0.18 -16.93 5.87
C GLY A 279 -1.49 -17.07 5.08
N PHE A 280 -1.48 -16.76 3.80
CA PHE A 280 -2.71 -16.86 2.98
C PHE A 280 -3.08 -18.31 2.68
N GLY A 281 -2.09 -19.22 2.52
CA GLY A 281 -2.36 -20.62 2.23
C GLY A 281 -3.11 -21.36 3.34
N VAL A 282 -2.85 -21.04 4.60
CA VAL A 282 -3.53 -21.67 5.75
C VAL A 282 -5.03 -21.37 5.77
N LEU A 283 -5.46 -20.26 5.14
CA LEU A 283 -6.88 -19.87 5.07
C LEU A 283 -7.74 -20.89 4.33
N TYR A 284 -7.17 -21.67 3.42
CA TYR A 284 -7.90 -22.74 2.72
C TYR A 284 -8.47 -23.78 3.68
N TYR A 285 -7.75 -24.08 4.77
CA TYR A 285 -8.15 -25.06 5.79
C TYR A 285 -8.85 -24.41 6.97
N SER A 286 -8.92 -23.07 7.03
CA SER A 286 -9.43 -22.34 8.19
C SER A 286 -10.95 -22.40 8.24
N ARG A 287 -11.47 -22.96 9.32
CA ARG A 287 -12.91 -22.98 9.66
C ARG A 287 -13.20 -22.29 11.00
N PHE A 288 -12.16 -22.02 11.77
CA PHE A 288 -12.26 -21.40 13.11
C PHE A 288 -11.56 -20.06 13.09
N PHE A 289 -12.11 -19.08 13.77
CA PHE A 289 -11.61 -17.70 13.74
C PHE A 289 -10.16 -17.57 14.24
N TYR A 290 -9.71 -18.39 15.18
CA TYR A 290 -8.31 -18.32 15.64
C TYR A 290 -7.28 -18.64 14.55
N LEU A 291 -7.64 -19.47 13.56
CA LEU A 291 -6.74 -19.73 12.43
C LEU A 291 -6.58 -18.50 11.52
N PHE A 292 -7.62 -17.67 11.41
CA PHE A 292 -7.52 -16.39 10.71
C PHE A 292 -6.61 -15.40 11.45
N ILE A 293 -6.63 -15.42 12.80
CA ILE A 293 -5.69 -14.62 13.60
C ILE A 293 -4.26 -15.08 13.34
N ILE A 294 -3.97 -16.38 13.40
CA ILE A 294 -2.64 -16.94 13.12
C ILE A 294 -2.19 -16.59 11.70
N SER A 295 -3.07 -16.78 10.71
CA SER A 295 -2.83 -16.37 9.33
C SER A 295 -2.44 -14.91 9.24
N THR A 296 -3.21 -14.03 9.88
CA THR A 296 -2.97 -12.58 9.89
C THR A 296 -1.60 -12.24 10.48
N ILE A 297 -1.22 -12.87 11.58
CA ILE A 297 0.10 -12.70 12.18
C ILE A 297 1.20 -13.06 11.16
N ILE A 298 1.08 -14.21 10.50
CA ILE A 298 2.09 -14.73 9.59
C ILE A 298 2.25 -13.81 8.36
N TRP A 299 1.14 -13.46 7.67
CA TRP A 299 1.25 -12.62 6.48
C TRP A 299 1.62 -11.16 6.82
N THR A 300 1.29 -10.67 8.04
CA THR A 300 1.72 -9.34 8.50
C THR A 300 3.24 -9.27 8.66
N PHE A 301 3.90 -10.32 9.16
CA PHE A 301 5.37 -10.38 9.14
C PHE A 301 5.90 -10.30 7.71
N GLY A 302 5.30 -11.03 6.77
CA GLY A 302 5.63 -10.95 5.35
C GLY A 302 5.46 -9.52 4.80
N GLU A 303 4.36 -8.84 5.13
CA GLU A 303 4.08 -7.45 4.75
C GLU A 303 5.17 -6.49 5.21
N ILE A 304 5.53 -6.53 6.50
CA ILE A 304 6.53 -5.65 7.08
C ILE A 304 7.89 -5.86 6.39
N ILE A 305 8.32 -7.13 6.27
CA ILE A 305 9.61 -7.48 5.65
C ILE A 305 9.61 -7.05 4.17
N ASN A 306 8.55 -7.33 3.43
CA ASN A 306 8.44 -6.93 2.02
C ASN A 306 8.50 -5.41 1.86
N SER A 307 7.74 -4.66 2.66
CA SER A 307 7.68 -3.20 2.57
C SER A 307 9.03 -2.55 2.87
N VAL A 308 9.66 -2.94 3.97
CA VAL A 308 10.95 -2.38 4.39
C VAL A 308 12.06 -2.76 3.42
N SER A 309 12.17 -4.04 3.06
CA SER A 309 13.24 -4.54 2.19
C SER A 309 13.11 -4.04 0.75
N SER A 310 11.89 -3.82 0.25
CA SER A 310 11.65 -3.22 -1.07
C SER A 310 12.15 -1.78 -1.14
N ASN A 311 11.93 -0.97 -0.11
CA ASN A 311 12.45 0.39 -0.05
C ASN A 311 13.98 0.42 -0.04
N VAL A 312 14.62 -0.47 0.74
CA VAL A 312 16.07 -0.62 0.79
C VAL A 312 16.61 -1.10 -0.57
N PHE A 313 15.93 -2.07 -1.19
CA PHE A 313 16.29 -2.57 -2.52
C PHE A 313 16.28 -1.43 -3.55
N VAL A 314 15.18 -0.67 -3.64
CA VAL A 314 15.08 0.43 -4.61
C VAL A 314 16.17 1.48 -4.35
N ALA A 315 16.46 1.80 -3.09
CA ALA A 315 17.53 2.74 -2.74
C ALA A 315 18.91 2.25 -3.19
N ASN A 316 19.22 0.96 -3.00
CA ASN A 316 20.54 0.38 -3.29
C ASN A 316 20.78 0.18 -4.81
N TYR A 317 19.72 -0.03 -5.60
CA TYR A 317 19.85 -0.35 -7.04
C TYR A 317 19.47 0.80 -7.96
N SER A 318 19.04 1.95 -7.42
CA SER A 318 18.70 3.14 -8.21
C SER A 318 19.81 4.18 -8.18
N PRO A 319 20.13 4.83 -9.34
CA PRO A 319 21.06 5.95 -9.37
C PRO A 319 20.57 7.09 -8.46
N MET A 320 21.48 7.73 -7.72
CA MET A 320 21.13 8.83 -6.80
C MET A 320 20.33 9.94 -7.47
N THR A 321 20.73 10.33 -8.68
CA THR A 321 20.07 11.39 -9.47
C THR A 321 18.65 11.04 -9.88
N HIS A 322 18.25 9.76 -9.82
CA HIS A 322 16.97 9.27 -10.34
C HIS A 322 16.18 8.45 -9.32
N ARG A 323 16.63 8.33 -8.05
CA ARG A 323 15.97 7.50 -7.01
C ARG A 323 14.47 7.74 -6.89
N GLY A 324 14.05 9.01 -6.82
CA GLY A 324 12.64 9.35 -6.75
C GLY A 324 11.83 8.88 -7.96
N ARG A 325 12.39 9.03 -9.16
CA ARG A 325 11.73 8.60 -10.41
C ARG A 325 11.67 7.07 -10.53
N PHE A 326 12.73 6.37 -10.12
CA PHE A 326 12.75 4.90 -10.08
C PHE A 326 11.75 4.36 -9.07
N ASN A 327 11.69 4.94 -7.87
CA ASN A 327 10.69 4.59 -6.88
C ASN A 327 9.27 4.79 -7.41
N ALA A 328 9.00 5.89 -8.10
CA ALA A 328 7.71 6.14 -8.72
C ALA A 328 7.36 5.09 -9.80
N ILE A 329 8.31 4.74 -10.69
CA ILE A 329 8.10 3.71 -11.73
C ILE A 329 7.82 2.35 -11.09
N ILE A 330 8.62 1.92 -10.12
CA ILE A 330 8.45 0.63 -9.44
C ILE A 330 7.12 0.60 -8.68
N SER A 331 6.79 1.67 -7.96
CA SER A 331 5.51 1.78 -7.24
C SER A 331 4.31 1.76 -8.20
N PHE A 332 4.42 2.36 -9.37
CA PHE A 332 3.38 2.31 -10.39
C PHE A 332 3.20 0.90 -10.95
N ILE A 333 4.31 0.23 -11.30
CA ILE A 333 4.28 -1.14 -11.83
C ILE A 333 3.73 -2.11 -10.78
N SER A 334 4.24 -2.06 -9.55
CA SER A 334 3.74 -2.93 -8.46
C SER A 334 2.29 -2.60 -8.09
N GLY A 335 1.92 -1.33 -8.08
CA GLY A 335 0.55 -0.88 -7.83
C GLY A 335 -0.47 -1.43 -8.84
N ALA A 336 -0.05 -1.73 -10.07
CA ALA A 336 -0.91 -2.38 -11.05
C ALA A 336 -1.41 -3.76 -10.56
N GLY A 337 -0.55 -4.55 -9.89
CA GLY A 337 -0.95 -5.83 -9.30
C GLY A 337 -2.05 -5.67 -8.24
N PHE A 338 -1.92 -4.66 -7.39
CA PHE A 338 -2.94 -4.34 -6.38
C PHE A 338 -4.24 -3.86 -7.02
N ALA A 339 -4.16 -3.03 -8.06
CA ALA A 339 -5.32 -2.47 -8.75
C ALA A 339 -6.14 -3.51 -9.51
N VAL A 340 -5.48 -4.43 -10.24
CA VAL A 340 -6.18 -5.46 -11.01
C VAL A 340 -6.57 -6.68 -10.16
N GLY A 341 -6.03 -6.80 -8.95
CA GLY A 341 -6.28 -7.91 -8.03
C GLY A 341 -7.76 -8.19 -7.81
N PRO A 342 -8.57 -7.23 -7.39
CA PRO A 342 -9.99 -7.42 -7.14
C PRO A 342 -10.77 -7.93 -8.34
N VAL A 343 -10.61 -7.34 -9.53
CA VAL A 343 -11.34 -7.74 -10.72
C VAL A 343 -10.94 -9.13 -11.22
N LEU A 344 -9.64 -9.44 -11.26
CA LEU A 344 -9.15 -10.75 -11.67
C LEU A 344 -9.60 -11.85 -10.70
N THR A 345 -9.57 -11.55 -9.40
CA THR A 345 -10.05 -12.48 -8.39
C THR A 345 -11.56 -12.62 -8.45
N GLY A 346 -12.33 -11.56 -8.70
CA GLY A 346 -13.77 -11.65 -8.90
C GLY A 346 -14.15 -12.56 -10.09
N ILE A 347 -13.38 -12.48 -11.19
CA ILE A 347 -13.53 -13.43 -12.32
C ILE A 347 -13.20 -14.86 -11.87
N PHE A 348 -12.09 -15.05 -11.16
CA PHE A 348 -11.65 -16.37 -10.68
C PHE A 348 -12.68 -17.00 -9.74
N VAL A 349 -13.22 -16.22 -8.80
CA VAL A 349 -14.22 -16.66 -7.83
C VAL A 349 -15.50 -17.14 -8.51
N ARG A 350 -15.93 -16.46 -9.56
CA ARG A 350 -17.12 -16.87 -10.35
C ARG A 350 -17.01 -18.30 -10.87
N TYR A 351 -15.81 -18.76 -11.24
CA TYR A 351 -15.61 -20.11 -11.84
C TYR A 351 -15.12 -21.13 -10.81
N ARG A 352 -14.40 -20.72 -9.77
CA ARG A 352 -13.72 -21.64 -8.85
C ARG A 352 -14.17 -21.52 -7.40
N GLY A 353 -14.98 -20.50 -7.06
CA GLY A 353 -15.43 -20.21 -5.70
C GLY A 353 -14.37 -19.53 -4.84
N MET A 354 -14.85 -18.82 -3.82
CA MET A 354 -14.03 -17.95 -2.95
C MET A 354 -12.92 -18.72 -2.22
N LYS A 355 -13.20 -19.92 -1.73
CA LYS A 355 -12.22 -20.75 -1.00
C LYS A 355 -10.94 -21.02 -1.80
N ASN A 356 -11.04 -21.16 -3.12
CA ASN A 356 -9.91 -21.50 -4.00
C ASN A 356 -8.96 -20.32 -4.28
N VAL A 357 -9.29 -19.11 -3.81
CA VAL A 357 -8.37 -17.97 -3.84
C VAL A 357 -7.14 -18.24 -2.97
N TRP A 358 -7.27 -18.97 -1.87
CA TRP A 358 -6.16 -19.21 -0.95
C TRP A 358 -5.07 -20.14 -1.51
N PRO A 359 -5.37 -21.26 -2.17
CA PRO A 359 -4.37 -22.01 -2.93
C PRO A 359 -3.73 -21.18 -4.05
N LEU A 360 -4.51 -20.37 -4.77
CA LEU A 360 -3.97 -19.48 -5.80
C LEU A 360 -2.93 -18.51 -5.21
N THR A 361 -3.26 -17.82 -4.12
CA THR A 361 -2.35 -16.91 -3.44
C THR A 361 -1.11 -17.63 -2.89
N PHE A 362 -1.28 -18.83 -2.36
CA PHE A 362 -0.16 -19.68 -1.92
C PHE A 362 0.84 -19.93 -3.06
N TYR A 363 0.37 -20.46 -4.19
CA TYR A 363 1.25 -20.78 -5.33
C TYR A 363 1.86 -19.53 -5.96
N LEU A 364 1.13 -18.44 -6.08
CA LEU A 364 1.66 -17.18 -6.61
C LEU A 364 2.72 -16.59 -5.68
N SER A 365 2.52 -16.63 -4.36
CA SER A 365 3.51 -16.15 -3.40
C SER A 365 4.78 -17.00 -3.41
N LEU A 366 4.63 -18.32 -3.48
CA LEU A 366 5.76 -19.24 -3.57
C LEU A 366 6.53 -19.05 -4.88
N PHE A 367 5.82 -18.90 -6.00
CA PHE A 367 6.43 -18.58 -7.29
C PHE A 367 7.21 -17.26 -7.23
N ALA A 368 6.64 -16.20 -6.66
CA ALA A 368 7.32 -14.92 -6.50
C ALA A 368 8.56 -15.05 -5.59
N ALA A 369 8.48 -15.83 -4.51
CA ALA A 369 9.63 -16.11 -3.65
C ALA A 369 10.77 -16.84 -4.39
N ILE A 370 10.43 -17.84 -5.21
CA ILE A 370 11.41 -18.56 -6.05
C ILE A 370 12.03 -17.59 -7.07
N MET A 371 11.24 -16.75 -7.72
CA MET A 371 11.73 -15.74 -8.66
C MET A 371 12.66 -14.72 -8.00
N MET A 372 12.43 -14.34 -6.73
CA MET A 372 13.37 -13.54 -5.96
C MET A 372 14.68 -14.28 -5.71
N GLY A 373 14.62 -15.58 -5.44
CA GLY A 373 15.82 -16.44 -5.35
C GLY A 373 16.63 -16.46 -6.66
N VAL A 374 15.95 -16.62 -7.80
CA VAL A 374 16.58 -16.52 -9.13
C VAL A 374 17.21 -15.15 -9.35
N LEU A 375 16.50 -14.07 -9.00
CA LEU A 375 17.01 -12.70 -9.12
C LEU A 375 18.29 -12.49 -8.29
N PHE A 376 18.35 -13.08 -7.09
CA PHE A 376 19.55 -13.06 -6.24
C PHE A 376 20.73 -13.80 -6.90
N LEU A 377 20.50 -14.95 -7.53
CA LEU A 377 21.56 -15.68 -8.26
C LEU A 377 22.09 -14.87 -9.45
N VAL A 378 21.20 -14.19 -10.19
CA VAL A 378 21.57 -13.28 -11.29
C VAL A 378 22.42 -12.13 -10.77
N GLU A 379 22.02 -11.51 -9.65
CA GLU A 379 22.80 -10.44 -9.01
C GLU A 379 24.21 -10.90 -8.66
N LYS A 380 24.31 -12.03 -7.96
CA LYS A 380 25.60 -12.60 -7.52
C LYS A 380 26.52 -12.87 -8.71
N LYS A 381 26.00 -13.46 -9.80
CA LYS A 381 26.77 -13.73 -11.03
C LYS A 381 27.28 -12.44 -11.67
N THR A 382 26.44 -11.40 -11.73
CA THR A 382 26.80 -10.10 -12.31
C THR A 382 27.91 -9.42 -11.51
N LEU A 383 27.85 -9.47 -10.18
CA LEU A 383 28.89 -8.92 -9.29
C LEU A 383 30.22 -9.69 -9.42
N THR A 384 30.18 -11.02 -9.50
CA THR A 384 31.39 -11.86 -9.68
C THR A 384 32.08 -11.56 -11.02
N GLN A 385 31.33 -11.45 -12.12
CA GLN A 385 31.88 -11.09 -13.43
C GLN A 385 32.50 -9.70 -13.46
N LYS A 386 31.89 -8.72 -12.79
CA LYS A 386 32.46 -7.37 -12.67
C LYS A 386 33.80 -7.37 -11.91
N ASN A 387 33.87 -8.11 -10.80
CA ASN A 387 35.09 -8.21 -10.00
C ASN A 387 36.23 -8.88 -10.77
N LEU A 388 35.93 -9.90 -11.57
CA LEU A 388 36.93 -10.56 -12.44
C LEU A 388 37.47 -9.58 -13.51
N ASN A 389 36.57 -8.81 -14.14
CA ASN A 389 36.95 -7.85 -15.17
C ASN A 389 37.69 -6.61 -14.61
N SER A 390 37.47 -6.22 -13.37
CA SER A 390 38.19 -5.14 -12.69
C SER A 390 39.57 -5.59 -12.21
N GLY A 391 39.70 -6.84 -11.75
CA GLY A 391 40.99 -7.46 -11.36
C GLY A 391 41.96 -7.60 -12.53
N VAL A 392 41.47 -7.88 -13.73
CA VAL A 392 42.28 -7.95 -14.97
C VAL A 392 42.77 -6.56 -15.43
N LYS A 393 42.05 -5.46 -15.10
CA LYS A 393 42.49 -4.09 -15.44
C LYS A 393 43.56 -3.53 -14.51
N ASN A 394 43.68 -4.03 -13.30
CA ASN A 394 44.69 -3.57 -12.30
C ASN A 394 45.97 -4.42 -12.32
N GLY A 395 46.04 -5.43 -13.16
CA GLY A 395 47.22 -6.30 -13.36
C GLY A 395 47.96 -6.05 -14.69
N LYS A 396 47.68 -4.95 -15.35
CA LYS A 396 48.47 -4.41 -16.48
C LYS A 396 48.95 -2.98 -16.12
#